data_786318f5eac8e4c4cdad290b95a76f59
#
_entry.id   786318f5eac8e4c4cdad290b95a76f59
#
_cell.length_a   1.000
_cell.length_b   1.000
_cell.length_c   1.000
_cell.angle_alpha   90.00
_cell.angle_beta   90.00
_cell.angle_gamma   90.00
#
_symmetry.space_group_name_H-M   'P 1'
#
loop_
_entity.id
_entity.type
_entity.pdbx_description
1 polymer ?
#
loop_
_entity_poly.entity_id
_entity_poly.type
_entity_poly.pdbx_seq_one_letter_code
_entity_poly.pdbx_strand_id
1 'polypeptide(L)'
;MNYYQILKITGIILLIFSLFILIPISAAFFYGESIDNFLQSFLIIFFVGLLAYFPNKKERSQIKIREGFLIVAIFWFVLSFFGAIPFLMDESLKFSLVDAVFESASGWTTTGATVVSNIDNLNKPLLLYRQLLQWLGG
;
A
#
# COMPACT_ATOMS: atom_id res chain seq x y z
N MET A 1 -15.23 -22.23 2.02
CA MET A 1 -14.27 -21.13 1.93
C MET A 1 -14.69 -20.10 2.97
N ASN A 2 -13.80 -19.76 3.93
CA ASN A 2 -14.16 -18.83 5.00
C ASN A 2 -13.75 -17.40 4.62
N TYR A 3 -14.68 -16.66 4.03
CA TYR A 3 -14.47 -15.27 3.62
C TYR A 3 -14.12 -14.33 4.79
N TYR A 4 -14.65 -14.59 5.97
CA TYR A 4 -14.38 -13.78 7.16
C TYR A 4 -12.92 -13.89 7.61
N GLN A 5 -12.33 -15.08 7.48
CA GLN A 5 -10.91 -15.29 7.78
C GLN A 5 -10.02 -14.57 6.76
N ILE A 6 -10.39 -14.59 5.48
CA ILE A 6 -9.67 -13.89 4.42
C ILE A 6 -9.72 -12.37 4.66
N LEU A 7 -10.91 -11.82 4.94
CA LEU A 7 -11.08 -10.40 5.26
C LEU A 7 -10.28 -9.97 6.50
N LYS A 8 -10.25 -10.81 7.54
CA LYS A 8 -9.43 -10.55 8.72
C LYS A 8 -7.95 -10.43 8.38
N ILE A 9 -7.41 -11.37 7.61
CA ILE A 9 -5.99 -11.37 7.22
C ILE A 9 -5.69 -10.16 6.33
N THR A 10 -6.54 -9.86 5.35
CA THR A 10 -6.42 -8.66 4.51
C THR A 10 -6.42 -7.39 5.36
N GLY A 11 -7.29 -7.30 6.36
CA GLY A 11 -7.32 -6.18 7.31
C GLY A 11 -6.00 -6.03 8.07
N ILE A 12 -5.43 -7.14 8.58
CA ILE A 12 -4.14 -7.12 9.27
C ILE A 12 -3.02 -6.63 8.33
N ILE A 13 -3.00 -7.11 7.10
CA ILE A 13 -2.01 -6.71 6.08
C ILE A 13 -2.10 -5.20 5.83
N LEU A 14 -3.30 -4.66 5.63
CA LEU A 14 -3.50 -3.23 5.42
C LEU A 14 -3.10 -2.39 6.65
N LEU A 15 -3.39 -2.87 7.86
CA LEU A 15 -2.97 -2.19 9.09
C LEU A 15 -1.44 -2.15 9.20
N ILE A 16 -0.76 -3.25 8.94
CA ILE A 16 0.70 -3.30 8.92
C ILE A 16 1.24 -2.36 7.84
N PHE A 17 0.69 -2.42 6.63
CA PHE A 17 1.12 -1.56 5.53
C PHE A 17 0.92 -0.08 5.84
N SER A 18 -0.18 0.30 6.49
CA SER A 18 -0.39 1.69 6.89
C SER A 18 0.71 2.21 7.81
N LEU A 19 1.26 1.38 8.72
CA LEU A 19 2.37 1.79 9.58
C LEU A 19 3.65 2.11 8.78
N PHE A 20 3.89 1.42 7.67
CA PHE A 20 5.04 1.73 6.81
C PHE A 20 4.91 3.10 6.11
N ILE A 21 3.70 3.61 5.90
CA ILE A 21 3.47 4.95 5.35
C ILE A 21 3.95 6.06 6.32
N LEU A 22 4.11 5.77 7.61
CA LEU A 22 4.69 6.73 8.55
C LEU A 22 6.16 7.06 8.23
N ILE A 23 6.86 6.18 7.51
CA ILE A 23 8.26 6.41 7.11
C ILE A 23 8.36 7.59 6.11
N PRO A 24 7.66 7.61 4.96
CA PRO A 24 7.66 8.78 4.09
C PRO A 24 7.04 10.03 4.74
N ILE A 25 6.10 9.91 5.68
CA ILE A 25 5.60 11.04 6.47
C ILE A 25 6.74 11.66 7.28
N SER A 26 7.55 10.83 7.95
CA SER A 26 8.71 11.34 8.71
C SER A 26 9.74 12.01 7.79
N ALA A 27 9.97 11.45 6.60
CA ALA A 27 10.85 12.06 5.61
C ALA A 27 10.31 13.42 5.13
N ALA A 28 9.00 13.53 4.85
CA ALA A 28 8.38 14.80 4.47
C ALA A 28 8.62 15.89 5.54
N PHE A 29 8.47 15.51 6.81
CA PHE A 29 8.75 16.42 7.91
C PHE A 29 10.22 16.89 7.93
N PHE A 30 11.20 15.98 7.74
CA PHE A 30 12.62 16.33 7.73
C PHE A 30 13.03 17.20 6.55
N TYR A 31 12.43 16.99 5.37
CA TYR A 31 12.75 17.76 4.18
C TYR A 31 11.91 19.02 4.01
N GLY A 32 10.95 19.29 4.92
CA GLY A 32 10.06 20.44 4.85
C GLY A 32 9.06 20.37 3.68
N GLU A 33 8.73 19.16 3.24
CA GLU A 33 7.77 18.91 2.17
C GLU A 33 6.37 18.63 2.74
N SER A 34 5.32 18.70 1.89
CA SER A 34 3.94 18.46 2.32
C SER A 34 3.76 17.01 2.79
N ILE A 35 3.14 16.85 3.96
CA ILE A 35 2.78 15.55 4.54
C ILE A 35 1.37 15.12 4.17
N ASP A 36 0.56 16.01 3.59
CA ASP A 36 -0.90 15.83 3.45
C ASP A 36 -1.26 14.59 2.64
N ASN A 37 -0.57 14.36 1.53
CA ASN A 37 -0.81 13.22 0.64
C ASN A 37 -0.60 11.88 1.36
N PHE A 38 0.51 11.77 2.09
CA PHE A 38 0.83 10.56 2.84
C PHE A 38 -0.05 10.38 4.08
N LEU A 39 -0.41 11.49 4.74
CA LEU A 39 -1.30 11.45 5.90
C LEU A 39 -2.72 10.99 5.50
N GLN A 40 -3.26 11.53 4.40
CA GLN A 40 -4.54 11.10 3.86
C GLN A 40 -4.51 9.63 3.45
N SER A 41 -3.44 9.21 2.76
CA SER A 41 -3.23 7.82 2.37
C SER A 41 -3.17 6.88 3.57
N PHE A 42 -2.42 7.27 4.62
CA PHE A 42 -2.35 6.54 5.88
C PHE A 42 -3.74 6.35 6.49
N LEU A 43 -4.52 7.44 6.62
CA LEU A 43 -5.85 7.37 7.21
C LEU A 43 -6.79 6.47 6.41
N ILE A 44 -6.82 6.59 5.08
CA ILE A 44 -7.66 5.76 4.21
C ILE A 44 -7.33 4.28 4.42
N ILE A 45 -6.04 3.92 4.30
CA ILE A 45 -5.60 2.52 4.39
C ILE A 45 -5.81 1.97 5.80
N PHE A 46 -5.52 2.76 6.83
CA PHE A 46 -5.73 2.39 8.22
C PHE A 46 -7.21 2.11 8.54
N PHE A 47 -8.11 3.01 8.14
CA PHE A 47 -9.54 2.82 8.41
C PHE A 47 -10.12 1.66 7.60
N VAL A 48 -9.72 1.47 6.34
CA VAL A 48 -10.15 0.30 5.56
C VAL A 48 -9.62 -0.99 6.20
N GLY A 49 -8.37 -1.01 6.65
CA GLY A 49 -7.79 -2.13 7.38
C GLY A 49 -8.56 -2.45 8.67
N LEU A 50 -8.93 -1.41 9.44
CA LEU A 50 -9.76 -1.55 10.65
C LEU A 50 -11.14 -2.13 10.33
N LEU A 51 -11.82 -1.62 9.30
CA LEU A 51 -13.13 -2.09 8.88
C LEU A 51 -13.10 -3.55 8.41
N ALA A 52 -12.03 -3.97 7.77
CA ALA A 52 -11.86 -5.37 7.36
C ALA A 52 -11.51 -6.28 8.56
N TYR A 53 -10.71 -5.80 9.51
CA TYR A 53 -10.27 -6.58 10.66
C TYR A 53 -11.31 -6.69 11.77
N PHE A 54 -11.90 -5.56 12.20
CA PHE A 54 -12.65 -5.46 13.45
C PHE A 54 -13.89 -6.36 13.53
N PRO A 55 -14.75 -6.46 12.49
CA PRO A 55 -15.89 -7.36 12.50
C PRO A 55 -15.48 -8.83 12.57
N ASN A 56 -14.31 -9.16 12.02
CA ASN A 56 -13.81 -10.52 11.83
C ASN A 56 -12.78 -10.97 12.88
N LYS A 57 -12.48 -10.14 13.89
CA LYS A 57 -11.39 -10.39 14.86
C LYS A 57 -11.54 -11.70 15.65
N LYS A 58 -12.76 -12.14 15.89
CA LYS A 58 -13.05 -13.37 16.65
C LYS A 58 -12.94 -14.65 15.82
N GLU A 59 -12.84 -14.52 14.50
CA GLU A 59 -12.69 -15.67 13.62
C GLU A 59 -11.37 -16.42 13.88
N ARG A 60 -11.45 -17.73 14.12
CA ARG A 60 -10.31 -18.59 14.44
C ARG A 60 -10.29 -19.89 13.61
N SER A 61 -10.98 -19.91 12.48
CA SER A 61 -10.98 -21.10 11.63
C SER A 61 -9.56 -21.41 11.09
N GLN A 62 -9.27 -22.68 10.91
CA GLN A 62 -8.02 -23.09 10.30
C GLN A 62 -8.02 -22.76 8.81
N ILE A 63 -6.92 -22.19 8.33
CA ILE A 63 -6.72 -21.88 6.92
C ILE A 63 -6.43 -23.18 6.17
N LYS A 64 -7.26 -23.52 5.21
CA LYS A 64 -6.99 -24.64 4.30
C LYS A 64 -5.96 -24.21 3.23
N ILE A 65 -5.24 -25.16 2.67
CA ILE A 65 -4.19 -24.91 1.65
C ILE A 65 -4.74 -24.07 0.49
N ARG A 66 -5.95 -24.36 -0.01
CA ARG A 66 -6.59 -23.56 -1.08
C ARG A 66 -6.83 -22.10 -0.67
N GLU A 67 -7.20 -21.87 0.59
CA GLU A 67 -7.43 -20.53 1.13
C GLU A 67 -6.10 -19.78 1.27
N GLY A 68 -5.02 -20.48 1.60
CA GLY A 68 -3.68 -19.91 1.63
C GLY A 68 -3.24 -19.35 0.27
N PHE A 69 -3.41 -20.10 -0.80
CA PHE A 69 -3.12 -19.61 -2.16
C PHE A 69 -3.96 -18.40 -2.55
N LEU A 70 -5.24 -18.41 -2.19
CA LEU A 70 -6.13 -17.28 -2.47
C LEU A 70 -5.71 -16.03 -1.68
N ILE A 71 -5.31 -16.20 -0.41
CA ILE A 71 -4.82 -15.10 0.42
C ILE A 71 -3.58 -14.46 -0.21
N VAL A 72 -2.63 -15.27 -0.71
CA VAL A 72 -1.43 -14.75 -1.38
C VAL A 72 -1.79 -13.97 -2.66
N ALA A 73 -2.72 -14.48 -3.47
CA ALA A 73 -3.18 -13.76 -4.65
C ALA A 73 -3.84 -12.41 -4.27
N ILE A 74 -4.75 -12.43 -3.29
CA ILE A 74 -5.41 -11.21 -2.77
C ILE A 74 -4.38 -10.22 -2.21
N PHE A 75 -3.36 -10.70 -1.50
CA PHE A 75 -2.28 -9.89 -0.97
C PHE A 75 -1.64 -9.01 -2.06
N TRP A 76 -1.23 -9.59 -3.19
CA TRP A 76 -0.62 -8.85 -4.28
C TRP A 76 -1.56 -7.81 -4.89
N PHE A 77 -2.82 -8.18 -5.14
CA PHE A 77 -3.81 -7.24 -5.68
C PHE A 77 -4.13 -6.10 -4.70
N VAL A 78 -4.36 -6.43 -3.45
CA VAL A 78 -4.72 -5.45 -2.41
C VAL A 78 -3.57 -4.48 -2.17
N LEU A 79 -2.35 -4.96 -2.01
CA LEU A 79 -1.21 -4.08 -1.79
C LEU A 79 -0.89 -3.20 -3.00
N SER A 80 -1.01 -3.75 -4.23
CA SER A 80 -0.84 -2.94 -5.44
C SER A 80 -1.89 -1.84 -5.54
N PHE A 81 -3.14 -2.14 -5.20
CA PHE A 81 -4.23 -1.17 -5.27
C PHE A 81 -4.13 -0.09 -4.18
N PHE A 82 -3.96 -0.50 -2.92
CA PHE A 82 -3.84 0.44 -1.81
C PHE A 82 -2.50 1.19 -1.80
N GLY A 83 -1.44 0.57 -2.26
CA GLY A 83 -0.14 1.22 -2.45
C GLY A 83 -0.13 2.27 -3.57
N ALA A 84 -1.14 2.28 -4.44
CA ALA A 84 -1.33 3.32 -5.45
C ALA A 84 -1.83 4.66 -4.86
N ILE A 85 -2.45 4.65 -3.67
CA ILE A 85 -3.12 5.83 -3.10
C ILE A 85 -2.15 7.02 -2.94
N PRO A 86 -0.94 6.89 -2.38
CA PRO A 86 -0.02 8.03 -2.27
C PRO A 86 0.38 8.62 -3.64
N PHE A 87 0.50 7.80 -4.69
CA PHE A 87 0.78 8.28 -6.04
C PHE A 87 -0.41 9.04 -6.64
N LEU A 88 -1.65 8.59 -6.36
CA LEU A 88 -2.87 9.28 -6.82
C LEU A 88 -3.09 10.62 -6.11
N MET A 89 -2.69 10.71 -4.83
CA MET A 89 -2.85 11.93 -4.04
C MET A 89 -1.78 13.00 -4.38
N ASP A 90 -0.72 12.62 -5.08
CA ASP A 90 0.34 13.55 -5.46
C ASP A 90 -0.02 14.27 -6.77
N GLU A 91 -0.41 15.55 -6.64
CA GLU A 91 -0.82 16.39 -7.78
C GLU A 91 0.33 16.63 -8.78
N SER A 92 1.58 16.51 -8.36
CA SER A 92 2.74 16.73 -9.22
C SER A 92 2.88 15.65 -10.30
N LEU A 93 2.45 14.43 -10.01
CA LEU A 93 2.51 13.30 -10.92
C LEU A 93 1.42 13.32 -11.98
N LYS A 94 0.24 13.85 -11.67
CA LYS A 94 -0.96 13.83 -12.54
C LYS A 94 -1.29 12.41 -13.05
N PHE A 95 -1.05 11.40 -12.22
CA PHE A 95 -1.27 10.01 -12.57
C PHE A 95 -2.75 9.69 -12.74
N SER A 96 -3.05 8.89 -13.76
CA SER A 96 -4.31 8.16 -13.81
C SER A 96 -4.31 7.02 -12.77
N LEU A 97 -5.48 6.46 -12.48
CA LEU A 97 -5.57 5.28 -11.62
C LEU A 97 -4.70 4.13 -12.14
N VAL A 98 -4.65 3.95 -13.45
CA VAL A 98 -3.87 2.88 -14.09
C VAL A 98 -2.37 3.10 -13.86
N ASP A 99 -1.89 4.34 -14.03
CA ASP A 99 -0.47 4.69 -13.83
C ASP A 99 -0.06 4.47 -12.38
N ALA A 100 -0.89 4.90 -11.43
CA ALA A 100 -0.61 4.75 -10.00
C ALA A 100 -0.61 3.29 -9.55
N VAL A 101 -1.56 2.48 -10.04
CA VAL A 101 -1.58 1.03 -9.76
C VAL A 101 -0.39 0.33 -10.41
N PHE A 102 -0.02 0.72 -11.63
CA PHE A 102 1.16 0.17 -12.30
C PHE A 102 2.44 0.47 -11.51
N GLU A 103 2.63 1.73 -11.08
CA GLU A 103 3.81 2.13 -10.29
C GLU A 103 3.88 1.38 -8.97
N SER A 104 2.75 1.26 -8.27
CA SER A 104 2.64 0.50 -7.03
C SER A 104 2.91 -0.99 -7.23
N ALA A 105 2.28 -1.62 -8.22
CA ALA A 105 2.48 -3.04 -8.54
C ALA A 105 3.94 -3.33 -8.93
N SER A 106 4.53 -2.46 -9.75
CA SER A 106 5.95 -2.54 -10.12
C SER A 106 6.88 -2.46 -8.91
N GLY A 107 6.54 -1.61 -7.93
CA GLY A 107 7.26 -1.55 -6.65
C GLY A 107 7.15 -2.86 -5.88
N TRP A 108 5.93 -3.29 -5.56
CA TRP A 108 5.68 -4.50 -4.79
C TRP A 108 6.25 -5.78 -5.41
N THR A 109 6.21 -5.90 -6.74
CA THR A 109 6.78 -7.07 -7.44
C THR A 109 8.27 -6.94 -7.71
N THR A 110 8.91 -5.88 -7.22
CA THR A 110 10.34 -5.58 -7.46
C THR A 110 10.74 -5.52 -8.93
N THR A 111 9.79 -5.26 -9.82
CA THR A 111 10.02 -5.15 -11.27
C THR A 111 10.85 -3.91 -11.62
N GLY A 112 10.63 -2.81 -10.89
CA GLY A 112 11.37 -1.56 -11.09
C GLY A 112 10.98 -0.76 -12.34
N ALA A 113 9.99 -1.23 -13.12
CA ALA A 113 9.44 -0.46 -14.23
C ALA A 113 8.70 0.77 -13.73
N THR A 114 8.76 1.88 -14.48
CA THR A 114 8.14 3.14 -14.06
C THR A 114 7.48 3.88 -15.21
N VAL A 115 6.38 4.54 -14.90
CA VAL A 115 5.70 5.50 -15.79
C VAL A 115 6.11 6.94 -15.48
N VAL A 116 6.93 7.15 -14.45
CA VAL A 116 7.49 8.46 -14.11
C VAL A 116 8.55 8.85 -15.13
N SER A 117 8.31 9.93 -15.88
CA SER A 117 9.24 10.40 -16.92
C SER A 117 10.48 11.10 -16.37
N ASN A 118 10.41 11.65 -15.16
CA ASN A 118 11.52 12.41 -14.55
C ASN A 118 11.63 12.12 -13.05
N ILE A 119 12.25 10.98 -12.73
CA ILE A 119 12.38 10.48 -11.35
C ILE A 119 13.18 11.45 -10.48
N ASP A 120 14.19 12.11 -11.03
CA ASP A 120 15.10 12.99 -10.27
C ASP A 120 14.40 14.24 -9.73
N ASN A 121 13.29 14.63 -10.34
CA ASN A 121 12.48 15.79 -9.93
C ASN A 121 11.35 15.45 -8.94
N LEU A 122 11.20 14.19 -8.58
CA LEU A 122 10.22 13.80 -7.56
C LEU A 122 10.60 14.35 -6.18
N ASN A 123 9.58 14.68 -5.39
CA ASN A 123 9.79 15.02 -3.98
C ASN A 123 10.42 13.84 -3.21
N LYS A 124 11.20 14.15 -2.19
CA LYS A 124 11.98 13.14 -1.43
C LYS A 124 11.12 12.07 -0.76
N PRO A 125 9.99 12.40 -0.12
CA PRO A 125 9.10 11.39 0.46
C PRO A 125 8.56 10.40 -0.57
N LEU A 126 8.23 10.86 -1.77
CA LEU A 126 7.70 10.01 -2.83
C LEU A 126 8.77 9.08 -3.41
N LEU A 127 10.00 9.59 -3.57
CA LEU A 127 11.16 8.75 -3.93
C LEU A 127 11.40 7.66 -2.89
N LEU A 128 11.40 8.04 -1.61
CA LEU A 128 11.56 7.09 -0.50
C LEU A 128 10.43 6.06 -0.49
N TYR A 129 9.19 6.50 -0.72
CA TYR A 129 8.03 5.61 -0.78
C TYR A 129 8.15 4.57 -1.89
N ARG A 130 8.57 4.97 -3.10
CA ARG A 130 8.83 4.04 -4.20
C ARG A 130 9.87 2.97 -3.82
N GLN A 131 10.99 3.39 -3.23
CA GLN A 131 12.04 2.47 -2.78
C GLN A 131 11.56 1.57 -1.64
N LEU A 132 10.73 2.11 -0.74
CA LEU A 132 10.14 1.35 0.35
C LEU A 132 9.23 0.22 -0.16
N LEU A 133 8.41 0.47 -1.19
CA LEU A 133 7.60 -0.57 -1.81
C LEU A 133 8.47 -1.69 -2.39
N GLN A 134 9.55 -1.36 -3.08
CA GLN A 134 10.48 -2.35 -3.63
C GLN A 134 11.19 -3.14 -2.52
N TRP A 135 11.57 -2.48 -1.45
CA TRP A 135 12.21 -3.16 -0.32
C TRP A 135 11.26 -4.09 0.43
N LEU A 136 10.00 -3.69 0.59
CA LEU A 136 8.97 -4.52 1.24
C LEU A 136 8.53 -5.71 0.36
N GLY A 137 8.61 -5.57 -0.96
CA GLY A 137 8.22 -6.60 -1.92
C GLY A 137 9.28 -7.68 -2.14
N GLY A 138 10.55 -7.39 -1.89
CA GLY A 138 11.70 -8.31 -2.04
C GLY A 138 12.19 -8.86 -0.78
#